data_a039e6b513bb3414fcddc7c7330a9fe7
#
_entry.id   a039e6b513bb3414fcddc7c7330a9fe7
#
_cell.length_a   1.000
_cell.length_b   1.000
_cell.length_c   1.000
_cell.angle_alpha   90.00
_cell.angle_beta   90.00
_cell.angle_gamma   90.00
#
_symmetry.space_group_name_H-M   'P 1'
#
loop_
_entity.id
_entity.type
_entity.pdbx_description
1 polymer ?
#
loop_
_entity_poly.entity_id
_entity_poly.type
_entity_poly.pdbx_seq_one_letter_code
_entity_poly.pdbx_strand_id
1 'polypeptide(L)'
;MLKVLKFGGTSVGTLDRIQNVANIIKKIKDEGHDVIAVVSAMSGETNKLIEYAEYYSKTPKADEIDMLLSSGERVTSALLSIALNEMGYKATSMSGRQAGIMTDNAHTKARIESIDTTEMKKAIKDGNIIIVAGFQGVAQDTLRVSTLGRGGSDLTAVAIA
;
A
#
# COMPACT_ATOMS: atom_id res chain seq x y z
N MET A 1 -7.74 -20.62 0.52
CA MET A 1 -7.45 -19.89 1.78
C MET A 1 -6.94 -18.50 1.43
N LEU A 2 -7.34 -17.49 2.16
CA LEU A 2 -6.82 -16.12 1.96
C LEU A 2 -5.46 -15.97 2.63
N LYS A 3 -4.49 -15.46 1.89
CA LYS A 3 -3.13 -15.14 2.37
C LYS A 3 -2.94 -13.63 2.33
N VAL A 4 -2.54 -13.05 3.45
CA VAL A 4 -2.13 -11.65 3.54
C VAL A 4 -0.62 -11.60 3.66
N LEU A 5 0.02 -10.95 2.69
CA LEU A 5 1.48 -10.88 2.59
C LEU A 5 1.92 -9.42 2.71
N LYS A 6 3.12 -9.21 3.22
CA LYS A 6 3.73 -7.88 3.30
C LYS A 6 5.12 -7.91 2.68
N PHE A 7 5.39 -6.93 1.83
CA PHE A 7 6.70 -6.76 1.19
C PHE A 7 7.25 -5.37 1.53
N GLY A 8 8.39 -5.37 2.23
CA GLY A 8 9.07 -4.14 2.63
C GLY A 8 9.83 -3.47 1.49
N GLY A 9 10.35 -2.28 1.76
CA GLY A 9 11.02 -1.44 0.76
C GLY A 9 12.18 -2.11 0.03
N THR A 10 12.96 -2.94 0.71
CA THR A 10 14.06 -3.67 0.07
C THR A 10 13.56 -4.75 -0.87
N SER A 11 12.46 -5.43 -0.53
CA SER A 11 11.87 -6.47 -1.37
C SER A 11 11.24 -5.91 -2.66
N VAL A 12 10.88 -4.64 -2.67
CA VAL A 12 10.30 -3.93 -3.82
C VAL A 12 11.17 -2.77 -4.27
N GLY A 13 12.46 -2.80 -3.92
CA GLY A 13 13.36 -1.66 -4.07
C GLY A 13 13.76 -1.33 -5.50
N THR A 14 13.63 -2.28 -6.43
CA THR A 14 13.94 -2.12 -7.85
C THR A 14 12.88 -2.81 -8.70
N LEU A 15 12.87 -2.53 -10.00
CA LEU A 15 11.95 -3.19 -10.94
C LEU A 15 12.17 -4.72 -10.96
N ASP A 16 13.41 -5.18 -10.90
CA ASP A 16 13.71 -6.61 -10.85
C ASP A 16 13.17 -7.25 -9.56
N ARG A 17 13.27 -6.56 -8.43
CA ARG A 17 12.74 -7.05 -7.17
C ARG A 17 11.21 -7.11 -7.15
N ILE A 18 10.56 -6.13 -7.76
CA ILE A 18 9.10 -6.17 -7.97
C ILE A 18 8.72 -7.40 -8.81
N GLN A 19 9.48 -7.71 -9.85
CA GLN A 19 9.25 -8.92 -10.64
C GLN A 19 9.39 -10.19 -9.78
N ASN A 20 10.38 -10.25 -8.89
CA ASN A 20 10.54 -11.37 -7.97
C ASN A 20 9.33 -11.51 -7.03
N VAL A 21 8.80 -10.41 -6.53
CA VAL A 21 7.58 -10.41 -5.71
C VAL A 21 6.39 -10.92 -6.52
N ALA A 22 6.26 -10.48 -7.77
CA ALA A 22 5.21 -10.99 -8.66
C ALA A 22 5.32 -12.51 -8.83
N ASN A 23 6.52 -13.06 -8.96
CA ASN A 23 6.74 -14.50 -9.08
C ASN A 23 6.35 -15.25 -7.79
N ILE A 24 6.61 -14.67 -6.63
CA ILE A 24 6.19 -15.24 -5.32
C ILE A 24 4.66 -15.28 -5.23
N ILE A 25 4.00 -14.19 -5.57
CA ILE A 25 2.54 -14.09 -5.53
C ILE A 25 1.91 -15.08 -6.54
N LYS A 26 2.47 -15.15 -7.75
CA LYS A 26 2.06 -16.13 -8.76
C LYS A 26 2.03 -17.54 -8.20
N LYS A 27 3.11 -17.96 -7.57
CA LYS A 27 3.23 -19.30 -6.99
C LYS A 27 2.13 -19.56 -5.96
N ILE A 28 1.87 -18.62 -5.07
CA ILE A 28 0.84 -18.74 -4.03
C ILE A 28 -0.55 -18.81 -4.67
N LYS A 29 -0.81 -17.98 -5.67
CA LYS A 29 -2.09 -17.99 -6.39
C LYS A 29 -2.31 -19.31 -7.14
N ASP A 30 -1.28 -19.83 -7.79
CA ASP A 30 -1.33 -21.12 -8.50
C ASP A 30 -1.60 -22.31 -7.55
N GLU A 31 -1.25 -22.18 -6.29
CA GLU A 31 -1.57 -23.17 -5.24
C GLU A 31 -3.05 -23.12 -4.80
N GLY A 32 -3.85 -22.21 -5.37
CA GLY A 32 -5.29 -22.10 -5.10
C GLY A 32 -5.65 -21.14 -3.99
N HIS A 33 -4.73 -20.26 -3.58
CA HIS A 33 -5.00 -19.28 -2.53
C HIS A 33 -5.47 -17.94 -3.11
N ASP A 34 -6.29 -17.23 -2.36
CA ASP A 34 -6.52 -15.80 -2.58
C ASP A 34 -5.39 -15.02 -1.92
N VAL A 35 -5.03 -13.88 -2.52
CA VAL A 35 -3.87 -13.10 -2.07
C VAL A 35 -4.23 -11.62 -1.93
N ILE A 36 -3.90 -11.06 -0.76
CA ILE A 36 -3.79 -9.62 -0.55
C ILE A 36 -2.32 -9.37 -0.21
N ALA A 37 -1.65 -8.55 -1.00
CA ALA A 37 -0.27 -8.14 -0.74
C ALA A 37 -0.24 -6.66 -0.36
N VAL A 38 0.43 -6.35 0.75
CA VAL A 38 0.66 -4.98 1.20
C VAL A 38 2.10 -4.61 0.87
N VAL A 39 2.30 -3.51 0.16
CA VAL A 39 3.62 -3.09 -0.30
C VAL A 39 4.05 -1.76 0.29
N SER A 40 5.35 -1.63 0.52
CA SER A 40 6.00 -0.37 0.87
C SER A 40 6.39 0.39 -0.39
N ALA A 41 6.85 1.63 -0.24
CA ALA A 41 7.51 2.36 -1.32
C ALA A 41 8.80 1.66 -1.72
N MET A 42 9.27 1.91 -2.93
CA MET A 42 10.58 1.45 -3.37
C MET A 42 11.67 2.03 -2.46
N SER A 43 12.75 1.27 -2.26
CA SER A 43 13.84 1.68 -1.37
C SER A 43 14.37 3.07 -1.72
N GLY A 44 14.45 3.95 -0.71
CA GLY A 44 14.93 5.34 -0.87
C GLY A 44 13.89 6.35 -1.34
N GLU A 45 12.73 5.93 -1.80
CA GLU A 45 11.71 6.85 -2.33
C GLU A 45 11.12 7.76 -1.25
N THR A 46 10.83 7.23 -0.07
CA THR A 46 10.29 8.04 1.03
C THR A 46 11.24 9.17 1.43
N ASN A 47 12.54 8.85 1.58
CA ASN A 47 13.56 9.85 1.90
C ASN A 47 13.69 10.91 0.81
N LYS A 48 13.66 10.50 -0.44
CA LYS A 48 13.69 11.42 -1.59
C LYS A 48 12.51 12.38 -1.58
N LEU A 49 11.31 11.89 -1.29
CA LEU A 49 10.11 12.72 -1.18
C LEU A 49 10.20 13.72 -0.02
N ILE A 50 10.73 13.28 1.12
CA ILE A 50 11.00 14.17 2.27
C ILE A 50 11.96 15.28 1.87
N GLU A 51 13.04 14.97 1.18
CA GLU A 51 14.00 15.97 0.69
C GLU A 51 13.35 16.99 -0.23
N TYR A 52 12.43 16.56 -1.09
CA TYR A 52 11.67 17.48 -1.94
C TYR A 52 10.83 18.46 -1.12
N ALA A 53 10.16 17.97 -0.09
CA ALA A 53 9.37 18.82 0.80
C ALA A 53 10.24 19.84 1.54
N GLU A 54 11.38 19.39 2.05
CA GLU A 54 12.33 20.22 2.80
C GLU A 54 12.93 21.35 1.96
N TYR A 55 13.01 21.17 0.64
CA TYR A 55 13.44 22.22 -0.27
C TYR A 55 12.56 23.47 -0.17
N TYR A 56 11.25 23.28 0.01
CA TYR A 56 10.28 24.38 0.05
C TYR A 56 9.96 24.85 1.46
N SER A 57 10.02 23.98 2.46
CA SER A 57 9.63 24.33 3.82
C SER A 57 10.36 23.46 4.84
N LYS A 58 10.79 24.10 5.93
CA LYS A 58 11.28 23.37 7.10
C LYS A 58 10.16 22.86 8.00
N THR A 59 8.96 23.38 7.81
CA THR A 59 7.77 23.07 8.61
C THR A 59 6.57 22.83 7.71
N PRO A 60 6.63 21.85 6.79
CA PRO A 60 5.51 21.59 5.90
C PRO A 60 4.29 21.12 6.69
N LYS A 61 3.10 21.44 6.20
CA LYS A 61 1.87 20.95 6.82
C LYS A 61 1.83 19.43 6.80
N ALA A 62 1.42 18.83 7.91
CA ALA A 62 1.41 17.39 8.08
C ALA A 62 0.53 16.67 7.06
N ASP A 63 -0.65 17.21 6.75
CA ASP A 63 -1.54 16.61 5.75
C ASP A 63 -0.98 16.68 4.33
N GLU A 64 -0.20 17.71 3.99
CA GLU A 64 0.50 17.79 2.71
C GLU A 64 1.69 16.81 2.64
N ILE A 65 2.38 16.60 3.75
CA ILE A 65 3.40 15.55 3.85
C ILE A 65 2.76 14.19 3.59
N ASP A 66 1.61 13.92 4.16
CA ASP A 66 0.90 12.65 3.94
C ASP A 66 0.50 12.48 2.47
N MET A 67 0.02 13.54 1.82
CA MET A 67 -0.27 13.52 0.39
C MET A 67 0.96 13.17 -0.43
N LEU A 68 2.10 13.75 -0.09
CA LEU A 68 3.37 13.51 -0.79
C LEU A 68 3.89 12.09 -0.55
N LEU A 69 4.06 11.69 0.71
CA LEU A 69 4.69 10.43 1.07
C LEU A 69 3.85 9.22 0.67
N SER A 70 2.54 9.32 0.73
CA SER A 70 1.64 8.23 0.34
C SER A 70 1.74 7.84 -1.14
N SER A 71 2.27 8.73 -1.97
CA SER A 71 2.46 8.46 -3.41
C SER A 71 3.47 7.32 -3.67
N GLY A 72 4.45 7.13 -2.79
CA GLY A 72 5.48 6.11 -2.96
C GLY A 72 4.90 4.69 -3.02
N GLU A 73 4.03 4.36 -2.09
CA GLU A 73 3.39 3.04 -2.04
C GLU A 73 2.41 2.84 -3.20
N ARG A 74 1.75 3.89 -3.64
CA ARG A 74 0.84 3.81 -4.80
C ARG A 74 1.61 3.46 -6.08
N VAL A 75 2.80 4.05 -6.27
CA VAL A 75 3.67 3.69 -7.40
C VAL A 75 4.00 2.20 -7.37
N THR A 76 4.49 1.69 -6.24
CA THR A 76 4.84 0.27 -6.08
C THR A 76 3.64 -0.64 -6.33
N SER A 77 2.50 -0.31 -5.75
CA SER A 77 1.30 -1.14 -5.88
C SER A 77 0.81 -1.21 -7.32
N ALA A 78 0.87 -0.11 -8.05
CA ALA A 78 0.49 -0.08 -9.46
C ALA A 78 1.48 -0.89 -10.32
N LEU A 79 2.78 -0.75 -10.11
CA LEU A 79 3.79 -1.49 -10.85
C LEU A 79 3.66 -3.00 -10.65
N LEU A 80 3.46 -3.44 -9.42
CA LEU A 80 3.28 -4.87 -9.11
C LEU A 80 2.02 -5.43 -9.76
N SER A 81 0.91 -4.67 -9.73
CA SER A 81 -0.33 -5.06 -10.40
C SER A 81 -0.15 -5.16 -11.92
N ILE A 82 0.56 -4.21 -12.52
CA ILE A 82 0.89 -4.24 -13.96
C ILE A 82 1.69 -5.51 -14.29
N ALA A 83 2.71 -5.83 -13.49
CA ALA A 83 3.52 -7.03 -13.70
C ALA A 83 2.67 -8.31 -13.63
N LEU A 84 1.79 -8.43 -12.64
CA LEU A 84 0.93 -9.58 -12.48
C LEU A 84 -0.09 -9.71 -13.63
N ASN A 85 -0.68 -8.61 -14.07
CA ASN A 85 -1.62 -8.62 -15.19
C ASN A 85 -0.93 -9.04 -16.48
N GLU A 86 0.29 -8.60 -16.73
CA GLU A 86 1.08 -9.03 -17.90
C GLU A 86 1.39 -10.53 -17.86
N MET A 87 1.53 -11.10 -16.67
CA MET A 87 1.73 -12.55 -16.49
C MET A 87 0.44 -13.37 -16.64
N GLY A 88 -0.70 -12.73 -16.94
CA GLY A 88 -2.00 -13.38 -17.15
C GLY A 88 -2.85 -13.51 -15.89
N TYR A 89 -2.46 -12.90 -14.79
CA TYR A 89 -3.25 -12.88 -13.55
C TYR A 89 -4.14 -11.66 -13.50
N LYS A 90 -5.27 -11.78 -12.81
CA LYS A 90 -6.18 -10.66 -12.59
C LYS A 90 -5.75 -9.98 -11.29
N ALA A 91 -5.09 -8.82 -11.38
CA ALA A 91 -4.59 -8.07 -10.24
C ALA A 91 -5.12 -6.63 -10.25
N THR A 92 -5.42 -6.11 -9.09
CA THR A 92 -5.83 -4.72 -8.91
C THR A 92 -5.08 -4.09 -7.75
N SER A 93 -4.62 -2.86 -7.94
CA SER A 93 -4.01 -2.07 -6.87
C SER A 93 -5.09 -1.25 -6.16
N MET A 94 -4.91 -1.05 -4.87
CA MET A 94 -5.77 -0.21 -4.04
C MET A 94 -4.93 0.75 -3.22
N SER A 95 -5.30 2.03 -3.20
CA SER A 95 -4.82 2.96 -2.19
C SER A 95 -5.39 2.58 -0.82
N GLY A 96 -4.88 3.18 0.25
CA GLY A 96 -5.47 2.96 1.58
C GLY A 96 -6.96 3.30 1.63
N ARG A 97 -7.37 4.37 0.94
CA ARG A 97 -8.79 4.74 0.83
C ARG A 97 -9.62 3.65 0.15
N GLN A 98 -9.18 3.14 -0.98
CA GLN A 98 -9.88 2.11 -1.73
C GLN A 98 -9.96 0.78 -0.95
N ALA A 99 -8.92 0.48 -0.16
CA ALA A 99 -8.91 -0.66 0.73
C ALA A 99 -9.77 -0.46 2.00
N GLY A 100 -10.34 0.73 2.17
CA GLY A 100 -11.24 1.03 3.28
C GLY A 100 -10.56 1.35 4.61
N ILE A 101 -9.28 1.72 4.60
CA ILE A 101 -8.52 1.99 5.82
C ILE A 101 -8.84 3.39 6.33
N MET A 102 -9.59 3.47 7.42
CA MET A 102 -10.01 4.72 8.04
C MET A 102 -9.13 5.01 9.26
N THR A 103 -8.65 6.23 9.37
CA THR A 103 -7.76 6.65 10.45
C THR A 103 -8.29 7.87 11.18
N ASP A 104 -7.65 8.21 12.31
CA ASP A 104 -7.79 9.52 12.90
C ASP A 104 -7.10 10.59 12.03
N ASN A 105 -7.13 11.84 12.47
CA ASN A 105 -6.53 12.97 11.72
C ASN A 105 -5.14 13.37 12.24
N ALA A 106 -4.47 12.49 12.97
CA ALA A 106 -3.11 12.73 13.45
C ALA A 106 -2.10 12.50 12.32
N HIS A 107 -2.15 13.33 11.29
CA HIS A 107 -1.30 13.21 10.10
C HIS A 107 0.17 12.95 10.46
N THR A 108 0.86 12.15 9.65
CA THR A 108 2.22 11.61 9.81
C THR A 108 2.37 10.51 10.86
N LYS A 109 1.41 10.34 11.75
CA LYS A 109 1.38 9.29 12.79
C LYS A 109 -0.06 8.85 13.10
N ALA A 110 -0.88 8.76 12.07
CA ALA A 110 -2.28 8.39 12.22
C ALA A 110 -2.43 6.95 12.72
N ARG A 111 -3.54 6.69 13.40
CA ARG A 111 -3.91 5.36 13.87
C ARG A 111 -5.12 4.87 13.09
N ILE A 112 -5.11 3.59 12.75
CA ILE A 112 -6.25 2.94 12.10
C ILE A 112 -7.37 2.81 13.12
N GLU A 113 -8.53 3.37 12.79
CA GLU A 113 -9.73 3.29 13.64
C GLU A 113 -10.67 2.18 13.18
N SER A 114 -10.78 1.98 11.87
CA SER A 114 -11.62 0.93 11.28
C SER A 114 -11.17 0.59 9.88
N ILE A 115 -11.61 -0.58 9.40
CA ILE A 115 -11.39 -0.98 8.01
C ILE A 115 -12.74 -1.42 7.44
N ASP A 116 -13.17 -0.75 6.37
CA ASP A 116 -14.30 -1.21 5.57
C ASP A 116 -13.79 -2.18 4.51
N THR A 117 -14.03 -3.46 4.71
CA THR A 117 -13.51 -4.53 3.85
C THR A 117 -14.38 -4.81 2.61
N THR A 118 -15.42 -4.02 2.38
CA THR A 118 -16.40 -4.28 1.31
C THR A 118 -15.76 -4.40 -0.06
N GLU A 119 -14.92 -3.41 -0.44
CA GLU A 119 -14.28 -3.39 -1.76
C GLU A 119 -13.23 -4.51 -1.91
N MET A 120 -12.46 -4.79 -0.86
CA MET A 120 -11.49 -5.89 -0.90
C MET A 120 -12.19 -7.25 -1.05
N LYS A 121 -13.24 -7.49 -0.29
CA LYS A 121 -14.02 -8.74 -0.37
C LYS A 121 -14.64 -8.92 -1.75
N LYS A 122 -15.18 -7.85 -2.33
CA LYS A 122 -15.73 -7.87 -3.69
C LYS A 122 -14.67 -8.21 -4.71
N ALA A 123 -13.50 -7.58 -4.64
CA ALA A 123 -12.40 -7.82 -5.56
C ALA A 123 -11.88 -9.26 -5.46
N ILE A 124 -11.77 -9.82 -4.27
CA ILE A 124 -11.39 -11.22 -4.06
C ILE A 124 -12.43 -12.15 -4.68
N LYS A 125 -13.71 -11.90 -4.44
CA LYS A 125 -14.79 -12.70 -5.02
C LYS A 125 -14.75 -12.69 -6.54
N ASP A 126 -14.37 -11.58 -7.14
CA ASP A 126 -14.22 -11.45 -8.59
C ASP A 126 -12.90 -12.06 -9.11
N GLY A 127 -12.12 -12.71 -8.27
CA GLY A 127 -10.89 -13.42 -8.64
C GLY A 127 -9.64 -12.56 -8.70
N ASN A 128 -9.68 -11.33 -8.17
CA ASN A 128 -8.51 -10.46 -8.16
C ASN A 128 -7.49 -10.84 -7.10
N ILE A 129 -6.21 -10.72 -7.46
CA ILE A 129 -5.13 -10.49 -6.50
C ILE A 129 -5.16 -9.01 -6.14
N ILE A 130 -5.19 -8.70 -4.85
CA ILE A 130 -5.24 -7.31 -4.39
C ILE A 130 -3.86 -6.86 -3.94
N ILE A 131 -3.40 -5.72 -4.46
CA ILE A 131 -2.16 -5.09 -4.03
C ILE A 131 -2.50 -3.79 -3.33
N VAL A 132 -2.31 -3.75 -2.02
CA VAL A 132 -2.63 -2.59 -1.20
C VAL A 132 -1.39 -1.71 -1.00
N ALA A 133 -1.53 -0.43 -1.28
CA ALA A 133 -0.53 0.55 -0.88
C ALA A 133 -0.51 0.65 0.64
N GLY A 134 0.57 0.21 1.27
CA GLY A 134 0.71 0.25 2.73
C GLY A 134 0.97 1.64 3.27
N PHE A 135 1.09 1.77 4.58
CA PHE A 135 1.47 3.00 5.27
C PHE A 135 0.41 4.10 5.28
N GLN A 136 -0.71 3.93 4.60
CA GLN A 136 -1.66 5.01 4.36
C GLN A 136 -3.12 4.61 4.61
N GLY A 137 -3.92 5.61 4.86
CA GLY A 137 -5.37 5.50 4.97
C GLY A 137 -6.00 6.85 4.68
N VAL A 138 -7.20 7.05 5.19
CA VAL A 138 -7.97 8.28 5.04
C VAL A 138 -8.45 8.75 6.41
N ALA A 139 -8.18 10.00 6.72
CA ALA A 139 -8.73 10.64 7.92
C ALA A 139 -10.26 10.77 7.77
N GLN A 140 -11.01 10.22 8.72
CA GLN A 140 -12.48 10.18 8.62
C GLN A 140 -13.12 11.57 8.53
N ASP A 141 -12.57 12.54 9.27
CA ASP A 141 -13.15 13.88 9.36
C ASP A 141 -13.04 14.68 8.07
N THR A 142 -11.88 14.62 7.41
CA THR A 142 -11.56 15.48 6.26
C THR A 142 -11.51 14.75 4.94
N LEU A 143 -11.49 13.41 4.96
CA LEU A 143 -11.25 12.55 3.81
C LEU A 143 -9.87 12.80 3.15
N ARG A 144 -8.97 13.45 3.88
CA ARG A 144 -7.58 13.65 3.45
C ARG A 144 -6.79 12.37 3.66
N VAL A 145 -5.84 12.10 2.75
CA VAL A 145 -4.95 10.95 2.92
C VAL A 145 -4.11 11.11 4.20
N SER A 146 -3.95 10.02 4.93
CA SER A 146 -3.18 9.96 6.17
C SER A 146 -2.06 8.93 6.06
N THR A 147 -0.98 9.12 6.81
CA THR A 147 0.07 8.11 6.94
C THR A 147 0.23 7.66 8.39
N LEU A 148 0.62 6.40 8.55
CA LEU A 148 0.61 5.72 9.84
C LEU A 148 1.90 5.93 10.66
N GLY A 149 2.90 6.55 10.09
CA GLY A 149 4.19 6.70 10.74
C GLY A 149 5.08 5.45 10.61
N ARG A 150 6.08 5.32 11.48
CA ARG A 150 7.08 4.26 11.40
C ARG A 150 6.44 2.87 11.53
N GLY A 151 6.83 1.94 10.65
CA GLY A 151 6.26 0.59 10.62
C GLY A 151 4.87 0.51 10.01
N GLY A 152 4.43 1.55 9.29
CA GLY A 152 3.08 1.68 8.77
C GLY A 152 2.64 0.56 7.83
N SER A 153 3.52 0.04 6.96
CA SER A 153 3.17 -1.09 6.08
C SER A 153 2.92 -2.37 6.87
N ASP A 154 3.68 -2.61 7.94
CA ASP A 154 3.45 -3.74 8.83
C ASP A 154 2.11 -3.60 9.54
N LEU A 155 1.79 -2.40 10.06
CA LEU A 155 0.51 -2.12 10.70
C LEU A 155 -0.65 -2.33 9.72
N THR A 156 -0.51 -1.89 8.47
CA THR A 156 -1.53 -2.11 7.44
C THR A 156 -1.77 -3.60 7.22
N ALA A 157 -0.71 -4.39 7.08
CA ALA A 157 -0.83 -5.82 6.85
C ALA A 157 -1.49 -6.54 8.03
N VAL A 158 -1.10 -6.22 9.26
CA VAL A 158 -1.69 -6.80 10.47
C VAL A 158 -3.16 -6.44 10.59
N ALA A 159 -3.52 -5.20 10.30
CA ALA A 159 -4.90 -4.74 10.39
C ALA A 159 -5.81 -5.41 9.36
N ILE A 160 -5.31 -5.68 8.15
CA ILE A 160 -6.06 -6.38 7.10
C ILE A 160 -6.21 -7.88 7.41
N ALA A 161 -5.19 -8.47 8.01
CA ALA A 161 -5.21 -9.89 8.35
C ALA A 161 -6.27 -10.20 9.42
#